data_4410b14d20830269a0634b1962f9ee12
#
_entry.id   4410b14d20830269a0634b1962f9ee12
#
_cell.length_a   1.000
_cell.length_b   1.000
_cell.length_c   1.000
_cell.angle_alpha   90.00
_cell.angle_beta   90.00
_cell.angle_gamma   90.00
#
_symmetry.space_group_name_H-M   'P 1'
#
loop_
_entity.id
_entity.type
_entity.pdbx_description
1 polymer ?
#
loop_
_entity_poly.entity_id
_entity_poly.type
_entity_poly.pdbx_seq_one_letter_code
_entity_poly.pdbx_strand_id
1 'polypeptide(L)'
;MFEIPSIASDEEIDKFLETISKNVKRIRMQKGVNQFDLALTIGQKGSGFIACAENCTKGKRFNLIHLYKISKALEVPVEEFFKPIDNL
;
A
#
# COMPACT_ATOMS: atom_id res chain seq x y z
N MET A 1 -1.17 -9.77 -35.29
CA MET A 1 -0.94 -9.55 -33.86
C MET A 1 -0.89 -10.90 -33.15
N PHE A 2 0.02 -11.08 -32.26
CA PHE A 2 0.11 -12.29 -31.48
C PHE A 2 -0.69 -12.14 -30.16
N GLU A 3 -1.20 -13.24 -29.67
CA GLU A 3 -1.83 -13.28 -28.37
C GLU A 3 -0.77 -13.48 -27.30
N ILE A 4 -0.82 -12.66 -26.27
CA ILE A 4 0.07 -12.78 -25.13
C ILE A 4 -0.69 -13.49 -24.03
N PRO A 5 -0.22 -14.66 -23.55
CA PRO A 5 -0.84 -15.30 -22.41
C PRO A 5 -0.79 -14.35 -21.21
N SER A 6 -1.73 -14.52 -20.32
CA SER A 6 -1.71 -13.74 -19.07
C SER A 6 -0.41 -14.02 -18.34
N ILE A 7 0.38 -12.98 -18.07
CA ILE A 7 1.67 -13.11 -17.41
C ILE A 7 1.54 -13.07 -15.88
N ALA A 8 0.38 -12.72 -15.39
CA ALA A 8 0.10 -12.74 -13.96
C ALA A 8 -1.38 -13.01 -13.75
N SER A 9 -1.70 -13.92 -12.85
CA SER A 9 -3.10 -14.21 -12.52
C SER A 9 -3.64 -13.10 -11.62
N ASP A 10 -4.97 -13.03 -11.52
CA ASP A 10 -5.61 -12.08 -10.61
C ASP A 10 -5.17 -12.35 -9.17
N GLU A 11 -4.98 -13.61 -8.80
CA GLU A 11 -4.51 -13.97 -7.47
C GLU A 11 -3.10 -13.45 -7.18
N GLU A 12 -2.20 -13.54 -8.15
CA GLU A 12 -0.85 -13.00 -8.03
C GLU A 12 -0.88 -11.48 -7.85
N ILE A 13 -1.70 -10.81 -8.63
CA ILE A 13 -1.85 -9.35 -8.56
C ILE A 13 -2.40 -8.96 -7.20
N ASP A 14 -3.44 -9.65 -6.73
CA ASP A 14 -4.03 -9.37 -5.41
C ASP A 14 -3.01 -9.56 -4.30
N LYS A 15 -2.20 -10.61 -4.35
CA LYS A 15 -1.15 -10.83 -3.35
C LYS A 15 -0.09 -9.76 -3.38
N PHE A 16 0.29 -9.31 -4.58
CA PHE A 16 1.24 -8.22 -4.73
C PHE A 16 0.71 -6.94 -4.07
N LEU A 17 -0.53 -6.59 -4.38
CA LEU A 17 -1.15 -5.38 -3.82
C LEU A 17 -1.36 -5.51 -2.30
N GLU A 18 -1.75 -6.68 -1.84
CA GLU A 18 -1.93 -6.95 -0.41
C GLU A 18 -0.61 -6.81 0.35
N THR A 19 0.48 -7.29 -0.23
CA THR A 19 1.82 -7.14 0.36
C THR A 19 2.14 -5.67 0.59
N ILE A 20 1.91 -4.83 -0.40
CA ILE A 20 2.14 -3.39 -0.29
C ILE A 20 1.29 -2.80 0.84
N SER A 21 0.00 -3.11 0.85
CA SER A 21 -0.92 -2.59 1.85
C SER A 21 -0.52 -3.00 3.27
N LYS A 22 -0.14 -4.25 3.46
CA LYS A 22 0.31 -4.75 4.76
C LYS A 22 1.62 -4.11 5.21
N ASN A 23 2.54 -3.89 4.28
CA ASN A 23 3.80 -3.23 4.59
C ASN A 23 3.57 -1.77 5.01
N VAL A 24 2.70 -1.05 4.31
CA VAL A 24 2.35 0.32 4.70
C VAL A 24 1.81 0.35 6.12
N LYS A 25 0.84 -0.51 6.42
CA LYS A 25 0.23 -0.57 7.75
C LYS A 25 1.26 -0.91 8.82
N ARG A 26 2.08 -1.92 8.59
CA ARG A 26 3.10 -2.37 9.54
C ARG A 26 4.09 -1.25 9.85
N ILE A 27 4.63 -0.60 8.81
CA ILE A 27 5.63 0.45 8.98
C ILE A 27 4.99 1.67 9.66
N ARG A 28 3.77 2.03 9.25
CA ARG A 28 3.04 3.13 9.89
C ARG A 28 2.92 2.89 11.41
N MET A 29 2.53 1.68 11.78
CA MET A 29 2.36 1.34 13.19
C MET A 29 3.70 1.32 13.93
N GLN A 30 4.76 0.82 13.31
CA GLN A 30 6.10 0.84 13.88
C GLN A 30 6.58 2.27 14.15
N LYS A 31 6.18 3.21 13.30
CA LYS A 31 6.55 4.62 13.46
C LYS A 31 5.61 5.39 14.39
N GLY A 32 4.57 4.73 14.91
CA GLY A 32 3.64 5.35 15.84
C GLY A 32 2.72 6.39 15.19
N VAL A 33 2.50 6.30 13.87
CA VAL A 33 1.66 7.25 13.14
C VAL A 33 0.26 6.65 13.00
N ASN A 34 -0.76 7.43 13.32
CA ASN A 34 -2.13 6.96 13.15
C ASN A 34 -2.62 7.16 11.71
N GLN A 35 -3.74 6.54 11.37
CA GLN A 35 -4.27 6.58 10.01
C GLN A 35 -4.65 7.99 9.58
N PHE A 36 -5.18 8.79 10.49
CA PHE A 36 -5.60 10.16 10.15
C PHE A 36 -4.39 11.03 9.78
N ASP A 37 -3.34 10.98 10.58
CA ASP A 37 -2.14 11.75 10.30
C ASP A 37 -1.50 11.32 8.98
N LEU A 38 -1.45 10.02 8.72
CA LEU A 38 -0.93 9.54 7.45
C LEU A 38 -1.80 10.02 6.28
N ALA A 39 -3.12 10.01 6.45
CA ALA A 39 -4.04 10.48 5.41
C ALA A 39 -3.75 11.92 5.00
N LEU A 40 -3.46 12.79 5.96
CA LEU A 40 -3.15 14.18 5.66
C LEU A 40 -1.92 14.31 4.76
N THR A 41 -0.94 13.43 4.91
CA THR A 41 0.31 13.49 4.12
C THR A 41 0.08 13.19 2.65
N ILE A 42 -0.98 12.48 2.30
CA ILE A 42 -1.30 12.15 0.92
C ILE A 42 -2.48 12.97 0.38
N GLY A 43 -2.86 14.01 1.11
CA GLY A 43 -3.90 14.95 0.65
C GLY A 43 -5.33 14.51 0.93
N GLN A 44 -5.53 13.51 1.77
CA GLN A 44 -6.87 13.09 2.17
C GLN A 44 -7.35 13.93 3.35
N LYS A 45 -8.68 14.11 3.46
CA LYS A 45 -9.28 14.90 4.53
C LYS A 45 -9.65 14.06 5.75
N GLY A 46 -9.60 12.74 5.63
CA GLY A 46 -9.93 11.82 6.71
C GLY A 46 -9.26 10.48 6.49
N SER A 47 -9.37 9.60 7.47
CA SER A 47 -8.67 8.32 7.47
C SER A 47 -9.33 7.21 6.63
N GLY A 48 -10.51 7.47 6.06
CA GLY A 48 -11.27 6.43 5.34
C GLY A 48 -10.50 5.76 4.22
N PHE A 49 -9.80 6.54 3.39
CA PHE A 49 -9.01 5.95 2.30
C PHE A 49 -7.90 5.07 2.85
N ILE A 50 -7.15 5.54 3.86
CA ILE A 50 -6.05 4.76 4.45
C ILE A 50 -6.57 3.46 5.04
N ALA A 51 -7.68 3.53 5.78
CA ALA A 51 -8.28 2.33 6.39
C ALA A 51 -8.65 1.29 5.33
N CYS A 52 -9.29 1.72 4.24
CA CYS A 52 -9.67 0.81 3.16
C CYS A 52 -8.47 0.28 2.40
N ALA A 53 -7.51 1.14 2.08
CA ALA A 53 -6.33 0.75 1.30
C ALA A 53 -5.44 -0.21 2.09
N GLU A 54 -5.24 0.02 3.38
CA GLU A 54 -4.44 -0.88 4.24
C GLU A 54 -5.10 -2.26 4.39
N ASN A 55 -6.41 -2.31 4.36
CA ASN A 55 -7.16 -3.57 4.55
C ASN A 55 -7.65 -4.16 3.23
N CYS A 56 -7.29 -3.57 2.11
CA CYS A 56 -7.67 -4.03 0.77
C CYS A 56 -9.18 -4.12 0.59
N THR A 57 -9.92 -3.20 1.18
CA THR A 57 -11.38 -3.18 1.09
C THR A 57 -11.88 -2.11 0.13
N LYS A 58 -13.10 -2.28 -0.37
CA LYS A 58 -13.79 -1.33 -1.26
C LYS A 58 -12.99 -0.99 -2.52
N GLY A 59 -12.14 -1.91 -2.97
CA GLY A 59 -11.33 -1.68 -4.16
C GLY A 59 -10.27 -0.60 -4.02
N LYS A 60 -10.03 -0.09 -2.81
CA LYS A 60 -9.03 0.97 -2.61
C LYS A 60 -7.63 0.41 -2.58
N ARG A 61 -6.71 1.11 -3.24
CA ARG A 61 -5.30 0.70 -3.33
C ARG A 61 -4.43 1.94 -3.28
N PHE A 62 -3.21 1.78 -2.77
CA PHE A 62 -2.22 2.84 -2.84
C PHE A 62 -1.66 2.92 -4.25
N ASN A 63 -1.57 4.12 -4.80
CA ASN A 63 -0.87 4.33 -6.06
C ASN A 63 0.59 4.74 -5.77
N LEU A 64 1.40 4.87 -6.82
CA LEU A 64 2.81 5.19 -6.66
C LEU A 64 3.03 6.57 -6.02
N ILE A 65 2.17 7.53 -6.32
CA ILE A 65 2.27 8.86 -5.71
C ILE A 65 2.00 8.77 -4.22
N HIS A 66 0.97 8.02 -3.82
CA HIS A 66 0.70 7.77 -2.41
C HIS A 66 1.90 7.16 -1.72
N LEU A 67 2.48 6.11 -2.31
CA LEU A 67 3.61 5.41 -1.71
C LEU A 67 4.83 6.32 -1.55
N TYR A 68 5.10 7.16 -2.54
CA TYR A 68 6.20 8.10 -2.44
C TYR A 68 6.00 9.08 -1.28
N LYS A 69 4.81 9.68 -1.19
CA LYS A 69 4.50 10.61 -0.11
C LYS A 69 4.55 9.92 1.26
N ILE A 70 4.03 8.70 1.34
CA ILE A 70 4.06 7.92 2.59
C ILE A 70 5.49 7.59 3.00
N SER A 71 6.35 7.23 2.03
CA SER A 71 7.75 6.94 2.33
C SER A 71 8.44 8.16 2.94
N LYS A 72 8.15 9.34 2.43
CA LYS A 72 8.68 10.58 3.00
C LYS A 72 8.14 10.85 4.41
N ALA A 73 6.83 10.67 4.59
CA ALA A 73 6.18 10.90 5.87
C ALA A 73 6.69 9.94 6.95
N LEU A 74 6.92 8.68 6.58
CA LEU A 74 7.39 7.65 7.52
C LEU A 74 8.90 7.54 7.58
N GLU A 75 9.62 8.31 6.77
CA GLU A 75 11.07 8.34 6.73
C GLU A 75 11.68 6.95 6.45
N VAL A 76 11.13 6.27 5.46
CA VAL A 76 11.63 4.97 4.99
C VAL A 76 11.81 5.00 3.48
N PRO A 77 12.73 4.20 2.93
CA PRO A 77 12.82 4.05 1.48
C PRO A 77 11.52 3.45 0.92
N VAL A 78 11.10 3.89 -0.25
CA VAL A 78 9.85 3.41 -0.86
C VAL A 78 9.90 1.90 -1.12
N GLU A 79 11.07 1.33 -1.35
CA GLU A 79 11.27 -0.10 -1.58
C GLU A 79 10.79 -0.95 -0.40
N GLU A 80 10.77 -0.39 0.81
CA GLU A 80 10.30 -1.12 1.98
C GLU A 80 8.86 -1.61 1.83
N PHE A 81 8.05 -0.89 1.06
CA PHE A 81 6.65 -1.27 0.87
C PHE A 81 6.49 -2.47 -0.05
N PHE A 82 7.52 -2.81 -0.82
CA PHE A 82 7.46 -3.90 -1.80
C PHE A 82 8.12 -5.19 -1.30
N LYS A 83 8.68 -5.19 -0.10
CA LYS A 83 9.38 -6.37 0.41
C LYS A 83 8.42 -7.51 0.69
N PRO A 84 8.80 -8.75 0.32
CA PRO A 84 7.96 -9.90 0.59
C PRO A 84 7.68 -10.07 2.08
N ILE A 85 6.49 -10.58 2.38
CA ILE A 85 6.08 -10.95 3.74
C ILE A 85 5.95 -12.46 3.76
N ASP A 86 6.73 -13.13 4.65
CA ASP A 86 6.86 -14.58 4.61
C ASP A 86 5.56 -15.35 4.83
N ASN A 87 4.66 -14.83 5.60
CA ASN A 87 3.41 -15.52 5.97
C ASN A 87 2.18 -14.92 5.32
N LEU A 88 2.35 -14.29 4.19
CA LEU A 88 1.24 -13.68 3.48
C LEU A 88 0.41 -14.72 2.71
#